data_bd9cbe1f5b7c61200274a9952703cd38
#
_entry.id   bd9cbe1f5b7c61200274a9952703cd38
#
_cell.length_a   1.000
_cell.length_b   1.000
_cell.length_c   1.000
_cell.angle_alpha   90.00
_cell.angle_beta   90.00
_cell.angle_gamma   90.00
#
_symmetry.space_group_name_H-M   'P 1'
#
loop_
_entity.id
_entity.type
_entity.pdbx_description
1 polymer ?
#
loop_
_entity_poly.entity_id
_entity_poly.type
_entity_poly.pdbx_seq_one_letter_code
_entity_poly.pdbx_strand_id
1 'polypeptide(L)'
;RVHTPLYATEYAPQLKKLGLPVSTGSSASGLNYLTRTFRPDLIHAHSSTLFSLAHRLAYRLQIPYVLTCHGLGFDHPKYADVLKNAAAVIAVGPNAAEAIKKTVTNLFIIPNGVNTDYYVPPLGDRTRKQIFYIGRIDETRVSGIKYLTHVLNSYFDQNLGIIGDKDPRVPGTIFHPWKTDLKPALQQAGIVAACGRTAREALASGCAVLLMQRSYDGLISPALVSRSNFDFSGNLGRYPFSRIVQDLRLLFGSENKLKRLQKWSRTYAETHLSSTAAALQVVAVYEQALQNPTRRPPYPYRLLRR
;
A
#
# COMPACT_ATOMS: atom_id res chain seq x y z
N ARG A 1 -13.49 13.84 9.98
CA ARG A 1 -14.57 13.20 9.18
C ARG A 1 -14.01 12.52 7.96
N VAL A 2 -14.60 11.39 7.59
CA VAL A 2 -14.26 10.68 6.36
C VAL A 2 -15.43 10.84 5.38
N HIS A 3 -15.12 11.21 4.15
CA HIS A 3 -16.07 11.21 3.05
C HIS A 3 -15.62 10.24 1.97
N THR A 4 -16.52 9.37 1.54
CA THR A 4 -16.29 8.43 0.44
C THR A 4 -17.40 8.59 -0.59
N PRO A 5 -17.07 8.98 -1.83
CA PRO A 5 -18.06 9.24 -2.88
C PRO A 5 -18.65 7.96 -3.48
N LEU A 6 -17.98 6.83 -3.32
CA LEU A 6 -18.42 5.55 -3.85
C LEU A 6 -18.76 4.61 -2.69
N TYR A 7 -19.71 3.74 -2.93
CA TYR A 7 -20.27 2.69 -2.09
C TYR A 7 -19.22 1.91 -1.26
N ALA A 8 -18.57 2.58 -0.31
CA ALA A 8 -17.69 1.92 0.65
C ALA A 8 -18.57 1.26 1.75
N THR A 9 -19.52 0.43 1.33
CA THR A 9 -20.42 -0.28 2.23
C THR A 9 -19.68 -1.18 3.20
N GLU A 10 -18.51 -1.69 2.80
CA GLU A 10 -17.69 -2.60 3.62
C GLU A 10 -16.88 -1.88 4.71
N TYR A 11 -16.33 -0.69 4.41
CA TYR A 11 -15.46 0.04 5.34
C TYR A 11 -16.19 1.06 6.21
N ALA A 12 -17.32 1.59 5.76
CA ALA A 12 -18.06 2.59 6.49
C ALA A 12 -18.50 2.12 7.89
N PRO A 13 -18.97 0.87 8.10
CA PRO A 13 -19.28 0.35 9.43
C PRO A 13 -18.05 0.27 10.35
N GLN A 14 -16.89 -0.10 9.80
CA GLN A 14 -15.65 -0.21 10.56
C GLN A 14 -15.16 1.16 11.02
N LEU A 15 -15.20 2.16 10.15
CA LEU A 15 -14.85 3.54 10.48
C LEU A 15 -15.79 4.14 11.54
N LYS A 16 -17.09 3.85 11.44
CA LYS A 16 -18.07 4.26 12.45
C LYS A 16 -17.81 3.63 13.82
N LYS A 17 -17.40 2.35 13.87
CA LYS A 17 -16.99 1.69 15.12
C LYS A 17 -15.77 2.35 15.77
N LEU A 18 -14.91 3.00 14.99
CA LEU A 18 -13.78 3.81 15.47
C LEU A 18 -14.20 5.23 15.89
N GLY A 19 -15.49 5.54 15.95
CA GLY A 19 -15.99 6.86 16.32
C GLY A 19 -15.79 7.93 15.22
N LEU A 20 -15.43 7.53 13.99
CA LEU A 20 -15.22 8.47 12.91
C LEU A 20 -16.54 8.81 12.22
N PRO A 21 -16.95 10.08 12.15
CA PRO A 21 -18.10 10.49 11.34
C PRO A 21 -17.83 10.21 9.86
N VAL A 22 -18.65 9.34 9.28
CA VAL A 22 -18.53 8.93 7.86
C VAL A 22 -19.74 9.41 7.10
N SER A 23 -19.52 10.05 5.96
CA SER A 23 -20.55 10.36 4.98
C SER A 23 -20.24 9.66 3.66
N THR A 24 -21.28 9.23 2.97
CA THR A 24 -21.19 8.57 1.66
C THR A 24 -22.04 9.33 0.66
N GLY A 25 -21.63 9.34 -0.61
CA GLY A 25 -22.41 9.92 -1.70
C GLY A 25 -21.54 10.59 -2.76
N SER A 26 -21.98 10.51 -4.01
CA SER A 26 -21.27 11.09 -5.16
C SER A 26 -21.71 12.53 -5.48
N SER A 27 -22.71 13.05 -4.76
CA SER A 27 -23.38 14.29 -5.15
C SER A 27 -22.75 15.54 -4.52
N ALA A 28 -22.84 16.64 -5.25
CA ALA A 28 -22.54 17.98 -4.74
C ALA A 28 -23.35 18.32 -3.47
N SER A 29 -24.51 17.71 -3.27
CA SER A 29 -25.35 17.84 -2.07
C SER A 29 -24.71 17.26 -0.81
N GLY A 30 -24.08 16.09 -0.90
CA GLY A 30 -23.35 15.49 0.24
C GLY A 30 -22.15 16.35 0.67
N LEU A 31 -21.48 16.96 -0.29
CA LEU A 31 -20.37 17.88 -0.04
C LEU A 31 -20.83 19.23 0.50
N ASN A 32 -21.94 19.76 0.01
CA ASN A 32 -22.57 20.97 0.56
C ASN A 32 -23.06 20.75 1.99
N TYR A 33 -23.59 19.56 2.29
CA TYR A 33 -23.94 19.19 3.67
C TYR A 33 -22.71 19.15 4.56
N LEU A 34 -21.60 18.50 4.12
CA LEU A 34 -20.35 18.46 4.88
C LEU A 34 -19.79 19.85 5.15
N THR A 35 -19.79 20.75 4.15
CA THR A 35 -19.25 22.09 4.30
C THR A 35 -20.13 23.00 5.18
N ARG A 36 -21.45 22.77 5.24
CA ARG A 36 -22.36 23.52 6.10
C ARG A 36 -22.38 23.05 7.55
N THR A 37 -22.29 21.74 7.75
CA THR A 37 -22.38 21.12 9.09
C THR A 37 -21.03 20.88 9.76
N PHE A 38 -19.97 20.85 8.98
CA PHE A 38 -18.60 20.66 9.45
C PHE A 38 -17.72 21.71 8.77
N ARG A 39 -17.06 22.55 9.54
CA ARG A 39 -16.10 23.53 9.06
C ARG A 39 -14.70 22.90 9.14
N PRO A 40 -14.19 22.28 8.07
CA PRO A 40 -12.86 21.69 8.09
C PRO A 40 -11.79 22.80 8.06
N ASP A 41 -10.69 22.58 8.75
CA ASP A 41 -9.49 23.42 8.67
C ASP A 41 -8.58 23.00 7.52
N LEU A 42 -8.69 21.73 7.09
CA LEU A 42 -7.88 21.11 6.04
C LEU A 42 -8.67 20.02 5.31
N ILE A 43 -8.39 19.82 4.02
CA ILE A 43 -8.91 18.71 3.23
C ILE A 43 -7.75 17.79 2.86
N HIS A 44 -7.88 16.48 3.10
CA HIS A 44 -6.94 15.48 2.60
C HIS A 44 -7.63 14.51 1.64
N ALA A 45 -7.16 14.43 0.40
CA ALA A 45 -7.70 13.53 -0.62
C ALA A 45 -6.73 12.39 -0.93
N HIS A 46 -7.25 11.14 -0.84
CA HIS A 46 -6.51 9.91 -1.12
C HIS A 46 -6.81 9.30 -2.49
N SER A 47 -7.99 9.58 -3.06
CA SER A 47 -8.35 9.10 -4.40
C SER A 47 -8.09 10.15 -5.45
N SER A 48 -7.41 9.77 -6.52
CA SER A 48 -7.16 10.66 -7.66
C SER A 48 -8.43 11.22 -8.31
N THR A 49 -9.54 10.50 -8.21
CA THR A 49 -10.86 10.96 -8.67
C THR A 49 -11.39 12.13 -7.87
N LEU A 50 -10.88 12.34 -6.65
CA LEU A 50 -11.29 13.41 -5.75
C LEU A 50 -10.33 14.62 -5.75
N PHE A 51 -9.20 14.54 -6.42
CA PHE A 51 -8.19 15.60 -6.37
C PHE A 51 -8.75 16.95 -6.86
N SER A 52 -9.41 16.98 -8.01
CA SER A 52 -10.03 18.20 -8.53
C SER A 52 -11.16 18.71 -7.63
N LEU A 53 -11.88 17.83 -6.96
CA LEU A 53 -12.92 18.19 -6.01
C LEU A 53 -12.33 18.79 -4.73
N ALA A 54 -11.28 18.17 -4.18
CA ALA A 54 -10.56 18.69 -3.01
C ALA A 54 -10.01 20.09 -3.28
N HIS A 55 -9.41 20.30 -4.46
CA HIS A 55 -8.94 21.62 -4.88
C HIS A 55 -10.06 22.67 -4.93
N ARG A 56 -11.20 22.37 -5.57
CA ARG A 56 -12.35 23.30 -5.65
C ARG A 56 -12.95 23.62 -4.29
N LEU A 57 -13.08 22.62 -3.41
CA LEU A 57 -13.59 22.81 -2.07
C LEU A 57 -12.65 23.65 -1.20
N ALA A 58 -11.36 23.31 -1.24
CA ALA A 58 -10.33 24.06 -0.51
C ALA A 58 -10.32 25.52 -0.92
N TYR A 59 -10.41 25.78 -2.24
CA TYR A 59 -10.55 27.13 -2.75
C TYR A 59 -11.81 27.83 -2.22
N ARG A 60 -12.98 27.18 -2.33
CA ARG A 60 -14.26 27.78 -1.87
C ARG A 60 -14.27 28.05 -0.37
N LEU A 61 -13.66 27.19 0.42
CA LEU A 61 -13.59 27.31 1.88
C LEU A 61 -12.39 28.15 2.36
N GLN A 62 -11.49 28.50 1.46
CA GLN A 62 -10.25 29.22 1.76
C GLN A 62 -9.36 28.50 2.78
N ILE A 63 -9.24 27.19 2.64
CA ILE A 63 -8.45 26.29 3.50
C ILE A 63 -7.41 25.51 2.68
N PRO A 64 -6.31 25.03 3.29
CA PRO A 64 -5.34 24.20 2.61
C PRO A 64 -5.90 22.82 2.25
N TYR A 65 -5.28 22.17 1.25
CA TYR A 65 -5.52 20.77 0.96
C TYR A 65 -4.24 19.99 0.76
N VAL A 66 -4.28 18.72 1.16
CA VAL A 66 -3.20 17.74 1.04
C VAL A 66 -3.67 16.61 0.11
N LEU A 67 -2.76 16.08 -0.68
CA LEU A 67 -3.03 14.96 -1.59
C LEU A 67 -2.10 13.80 -1.26
N THR A 68 -2.61 12.55 -1.32
CA THR A 68 -1.76 11.35 -1.29
C THR A 68 -1.77 10.66 -2.65
N CYS A 69 -0.58 10.53 -3.25
CA CYS A 69 -0.33 9.80 -4.48
C CYS A 69 0.03 8.33 -4.14
N HIS A 70 -0.92 7.40 -4.32
CA HIS A 70 -0.78 6.00 -3.95
C HIS A 70 -0.05 5.12 -4.98
N GLY A 71 0.66 5.70 -5.94
CA GLY A 71 1.39 4.96 -6.96
C GLY A 71 1.95 5.86 -8.06
N LEU A 72 2.18 5.29 -9.22
CA LEU A 72 2.65 5.98 -10.43
C LEU A 72 1.48 6.57 -11.24
N GLY A 73 1.80 7.38 -12.26
CA GLY A 73 0.83 7.96 -13.20
C GLY A 73 0.26 9.32 -12.77
N PHE A 74 0.76 9.89 -11.68
CA PHE A 74 0.38 11.25 -11.24
C PHE A 74 1.21 12.35 -11.92
N ASP A 75 2.22 12.00 -12.71
CA ASP A 75 2.94 12.86 -13.63
C ASP A 75 2.13 13.24 -14.88
N HIS A 76 0.99 12.59 -15.10
CA HIS A 76 0.11 12.92 -16.22
C HIS A 76 -0.38 14.38 -16.13
N PRO A 77 -0.39 15.16 -17.24
CA PRO A 77 -0.73 16.59 -17.26
C PRO A 77 -2.06 16.98 -16.59
N LYS A 78 -3.06 16.07 -16.61
CA LYS A 78 -4.35 16.31 -15.94
C LYS A 78 -4.26 16.56 -14.44
N TYR A 79 -3.17 16.12 -13.78
CA TYR A 79 -2.95 16.31 -12.36
C TYR A 79 -2.06 17.51 -12.05
N ALA A 80 -1.37 18.08 -13.04
CA ALA A 80 -0.34 19.10 -12.82
C ALA A 80 -0.85 20.29 -11.99
N ASP A 81 -2.03 20.83 -12.33
CA ASP A 81 -2.61 21.98 -11.65
C ASP A 81 -2.98 21.67 -10.20
N VAL A 82 -3.65 20.55 -9.95
CA VAL A 82 -4.07 20.18 -8.59
C VAL A 82 -2.88 19.81 -7.70
N LEU A 83 -1.82 19.23 -8.27
CA LEU A 83 -0.58 18.91 -7.55
C LEU A 83 0.22 20.16 -7.21
N LYS A 84 0.37 21.09 -8.18
CA LYS A 84 1.10 22.34 -8.02
C LYS A 84 0.51 23.24 -6.94
N ASN A 85 -0.82 23.27 -6.84
CA ASN A 85 -1.55 24.15 -5.92
C ASN A 85 -1.85 23.49 -4.55
N ALA A 86 -1.49 22.23 -4.34
CA ALA A 86 -1.64 21.58 -3.05
C ALA A 86 -0.70 22.19 -2.00
N ALA A 87 -1.18 22.37 -0.78
CA ALA A 87 -0.36 22.81 0.34
C ALA A 87 0.76 21.80 0.64
N ALA A 88 0.46 20.52 0.47
CA ALA A 88 1.43 19.43 0.53
C ALA A 88 0.96 18.23 -0.32
N VAL A 89 1.92 17.46 -0.83
CA VAL A 89 1.64 16.18 -1.51
C VAL A 89 2.46 15.09 -0.84
N ILE A 90 1.80 13.99 -0.52
CA ILE A 90 2.42 12.80 0.06
C ILE A 90 2.54 11.75 -1.04
N ALA A 91 3.74 11.29 -1.33
CA ALA A 91 4.01 10.13 -2.17
C ALA A 91 4.26 8.90 -1.28
N VAL A 92 3.68 7.75 -1.63
CA VAL A 92 3.81 6.53 -0.81
C VAL A 92 5.12 5.76 -1.01
N GLY A 93 6.02 6.31 -1.81
CA GLY A 93 7.34 5.72 -2.05
C GLY A 93 8.19 6.57 -2.99
N PRO A 94 9.51 6.26 -3.09
CA PRO A 94 10.46 7.06 -3.83
C PRO A 94 10.15 7.15 -5.34
N ASN A 95 9.67 6.08 -5.95
CA ASN A 95 9.33 6.10 -7.38
C ASN A 95 8.11 7.00 -7.68
N ALA A 96 7.11 7.00 -6.79
CA ALA A 96 5.97 7.91 -6.90
C ALA A 96 6.38 9.37 -6.69
N ALA A 97 7.30 9.63 -5.75
CA ALA A 97 7.85 10.97 -5.50
C ALA A 97 8.67 11.47 -6.70
N GLU A 98 9.55 10.64 -7.24
CA GLU A 98 10.38 10.98 -8.40
C GLU A 98 9.54 11.42 -9.61
N ALA A 99 8.43 10.72 -9.87
CA ALA A 99 7.54 11.02 -10.99
C ALA A 99 6.93 12.42 -10.91
N ILE A 100 6.68 12.95 -9.70
CA ILE A 100 5.95 14.22 -9.50
C ILE A 100 6.80 15.36 -8.94
N LYS A 101 8.07 15.11 -8.58
CA LYS A 101 8.93 16.09 -7.90
C LYS A 101 9.10 17.43 -8.64
N LYS A 102 9.00 17.42 -9.98
CA LYS A 102 9.10 18.65 -10.79
C LYS A 102 7.83 19.51 -10.73
N THR A 103 6.70 18.91 -10.36
CA THR A 103 5.39 19.59 -10.32
C THR A 103 5.03 20.06 -8.92
N VAL A 104 5.56 19.39 -7.90
CA VAL A 104 5.18 19.60 -6.50
C VAL A 104 6.25 20.37 -5.75
N THR A 105 5.85 21.40 -5.01
CA THR A 105 6.81 22.20 -4.21
C THR A 105 7.02 21.59 -2.82
N ASN A 106 5.95 21.13 -2.15
CA ASN A 106 5.99 20.53 -0.81
C ASN A 106 5.68 19.03 -0.94
N LEU A 107 6.70 18.24 -1.23
CA LEU A 107 6.61 16.80 -1.44
C LEU A 107 7.17 16.06 -0.25
N PHE A 108 6.38 15.14 0.31
CA PHE A 108 6.75 14.25 1.39
C PHE A 108 6.70 12.80 0.92
N ILE A 109 7.62 11.97 1.41
CA ILE A 109 7.59 10.53 1.17
C ILE A 109 7.19 9.85 2.46
N ILE A 110 5.94 9.38 2.52
CA ILE A 110 5.39 8.66 3.67
C ILE A 110 4.85 7.32 3.17
N PRO A 111 5.57 6.21 3.41
CA PRO A 111 5.10 4.89 3.00
C PRO A 111 3.79 4.52 3.70
N ASN A 112 2.95 3.74 3.00
CA ASN A 112 1.76 3.18 3.62
C ASN A 112 2.14 2.28 4.80
N GLY A 113 1.57 2.54 5.96
CA GLY A 113 1.81 1.76 7.17
C GLY A 113 1.01 0.46 7.21
N VAL A 114 1.39 -0.42 8.14
CA VAL A 114 0.67 -1.61 8.54
C VAL A 114 0.43 -1.58 10.05
N ASN A 115 -0.71 -2.12 10.50
CA ASN A 115 -0.97 -2.26 11.94
C ASN A 115 -0.09 -3.38 12.52
N THR A 116 1.07 -2.99 13.06
CA THR A 116 2.06 -3.91 13.63
C THR A 116 1.62 -4.54 14.95
N ASP A 117 0.62 -3.98 15.63
CA ASP A 117 0.05 -4.55 16.85
C ASP A 117 -0.98 -5.64 16.52
N TYR A 118 -1.60 -5.54 15.35
CA TYR A 118 -2.53 -6.55 14.85
C TYR A 118 -1.82 -7.68 14.13
N TYR A 119 -0.98 -7.36 13.13
CA TYR A 119 -0.19 -8.33 12.39
C TYR A 119 1.08 -8.67 13.18
N VAL A 120 1.01 -9.76 13.93
CA VAL A 120 2.10 -10.24 14.78
C VAL A 120 2.45 -11.68 14.42
N PRO A 121 3.71 -12.10 14.61
CA PRO A 121 4.08 -13.50 14.52
C PRO A 121 3.23 -14.35 15.48
N PRO A 122 3.01 -15.65 15.21
CA PRO A 122 2.41 -16.54 16.20
C PRO A 122 3.33 -16.70 17.42
N LEU A 123 2.73 -17.05 18.54
CA LEU A 123 3.49 -17.37 19.76
C LEU A 123 4.37 -18.61 19.55
N GLY A 124 5.53 -18.60 20.16
CA GLY A 124 6.51 -19.69 20.08
C GLY A 124 7.65 -19.44 19.09
N ASP A 125 8.70 -20.24 19.20
CA ASP A 125 9.95 -20.07 18.45
C ASP A 125 10.08 -21.02 17.24
N ARG A 126 8.99 -21.67 16.85
CA ARG A 126 8.99 -22.63 15.74
C ARG A 126 9.15 -21.91 14.40
N THR A 127 10.16 -22.31 13.63
CA THR A 127 10.35 -21.84 12.26
C THR A 127 9.23 -22.35 11.35
N ARG A 128 8.55 -21.44 10.67
CA ARG A 128 7.47 -21.73 9.74
C ARG A 128 8.03 -21.86 8.32
N LYS A 129 7.63 -22.89 7.60
CA LYS A 129 8.12 -23.16 6.23
C LYS A 129 7.01 -23.16 5.18
N GLN A 130 5.73 -23.08 5.59
CA GLN A 130 4.61 -23.04 4.64
C GLN A 130 4.68 -21.78 3.78
N ILE A 131 4.46 -21.97 2.47
CA ILE A 131 4.55 -20.88 1.48
C ILE A 131 3.19 -20.56 0.88
N PHE A 132 2.88 -19.25 0.79
CA PHE A 132 1.68 -18.73 0.15
C PHE A 132 2.02 -17.69 -0.90
N TYR A 133 1.26 -17.68 -1.99
CA TYR A 133 1.05 -16.49 -2.80
C TYR A 133 -0.23 -15.80 -2.31
N ILE A 134 -0.17 -14.51 -2.03
CA ILE A 134 -1.32 -13.75 -1.55
C ILE A 134 -1.47 -12.47 -2.38
N GLY A 135 -2.55 -12.38 -3.15
CA GLY A 135 -2.81 -11.22 -4.00
C GLY A 135 -3.90 -11.43 -5.02
N ARG A 136 -4.20 -10.40 -5.79
CA ARG A 136 -5.09 -10.50 -6.94
C ARG A 136 -4.50 -11.44 -7.98
N ILE A 137 -5.38 -12.09 -8.73
CA ILE A 137 -5.01 -13.03 -9.78
C ILE A 137 -5.54 -12.54 -11.12
N ASP A 138 -4.64 -12.16 -12.01
CA ASP A 138 -4.92 -11.78 -13.38
C ASP A 138 -3.89 -12.43 -14.32
N GLU A 139 -4.11 -12.33 -15.61
CA GLU A 139 -3.26 -12.95 -16.64
C GLU A 139 -1.78 -12.54 -16.51
N THR A 140 -1.51 -11.31 -16.07
CA THR A 140 -0.14 -10.80 -15.92
C THR A 140 0.61 -11.41 -14.75
N ARG A 141 -0.10 -11.96 -13.75
CA ARG A 141 0.45 -12.56 -12.53
C ARG A 141 0.54 -14.09 -12.59
N VAL A 142 -0.32 -14.70 -13.39
CA VAL A 142 -0.38 -16.16 -13.51
C VAL A 142 0.94 -16.78 -13.96
N SER A 143 1.71 -16.13 -14.83
CA SER A 143 3.03 -16.62 -15.27
C SER A 143 4.02 -16.75 -14.10
N GLY A 144 4.07 -15.75 -13.21
CA GLY A 144 4.90 -15.80 -12.01
C GLY A 144 4.44 -16.87 -11.02
N ILE A 145 3.12 -17.04 -10.84
CA ILE A 145 2.53 -18.10 -10.00
C ILE A 145 2.89 -19.49 -10.56
N LYS A 146 2.73 -19.70 -11.87
CA LYS A 146 3.11 -20.97 -12.52
C LYS A 146 4.59 -21.28 -12.31
N TYR A 147 5.46 -20.28 -12.49
CA TYR A 147 6.89 -20.47 -12.29
C TYR A 147 7.22 -20.81 -10.83
N LEU A 148 6.68 -20.08 -9.87
CA LEU A 148 6.88 -20.34 -8.44
C LEU A 148 6.39 -21.74 -8.07
N THR A 149 5.20 -22.14 -8.53
CA THR A 149 4.65 -23.48 -8.30
C THR A 149 5.55 -24.58 -8.89
N HIS A 150 5.98 -24.39 -10.14
CA HIS A 150 6.90 -25.33 -10.78
C HIS A 150 8.20 -25.50 -9.97
N VAL A 151 8.80 -24.41 -9.53
CA VAL A 151 10.03 -24.46 -8.72
C VAL A 151 9.80 -25.17 -7.40
N LEU A 152 8.70 -24.89 -6.72
CA LEU A 152 8.37 -25.53 -5.44
C LEU A 152 8.17 -27.04 -5.59
N ASN A 153 7.39 -27.47 -6.57
CA ASN A 153 7.12 -28.88 -6.79
C ASN A 153 8.37 -29.64 -7.28
N SER A 154 9.16 -29.03 -8.18
CA SER A 154 10.31 -29.72 -8.79
C SER A 154 11.55 -29.79 -7.90
N TYR A 155 11.74 -28.85 -7.00
CA TYR A 155 13.00 -28.74 -6.23
C TYR A 155 12.83 -28.86 -4.71
N PHE A 156 11.61 -28.75 -4.18
CA PHE A 156 11.40 -28.64 -2.75
C PHE A 156 10.30 -29.53 -2.20
N ASP A 157 9.59 -30.28 -3.06
CA ASP A 157 8.43 -31.11 -2.70
C ASP A 157 7.41 -30.33 -1.85
N GLN A 158 7.08 -29.13 -2.30
CA GLN A 158 6.18 -28.21 -1.61
C GLN A 158 5.05 -27.75 -2.51
N ASN A 159 3.83 -27.73 -1.98
CA ASN A 159 2.69 -27.11 -2.63
C ASN A 159 2.64 -25.62 -2.32
N LEU A 160 2.20 -24.83 -3.31
CA LEU A 160 1.94 -23.40 -3.13
C LEU A 160 0.50 -23.18 -2.66
N GLY A 161 0.33 -22.65 -1.45
CA GLY A 161 -0.95 -22.10 -1.03
C GLY A 161 -1.24 -20.81 -1.78
N ILE A 162 -2.47 -20.59 -2.25
CA ILE A 162 -2.88 -19.37 -2.93
C ILE A 162 -4.07 -18.75 -2.22
N ILE A 163 -3.98 -17.47 -1.84
CA ILE A 163 -5.10 -16.69 -1.36
C ILE A 163 -5.33 -15.56 -2.37
N GLY A 164 -6.46 -15.62 -3.08
CA GLY A 164 -6.72 -14.69 -4.17
C GLY A 164 -8.21 -14.47 -4.46
N ASP A 165 -8.49 -13.52 -5.32
CA ASP A 165 -9.84 -13.16 -5.77
C ASP A 165 -10.43 -14.18 -6.76
N LYS A 166 -9.59 -15.02 -7.36
CA LYS A 166 -9.99 -16.14 -8.21
C LYS A 166 -8.93 -17.24 -8.23
N ASP A 167 -9.34 -18.47 -8.54
CA ASP A 167 -8.45 -19.61 -8.71
C ASP A 167 -7.63 -19.45 -10.00
N PRO A 168 -6.28 -19.47 -9.95
CA PRO A 168 -5.43 -19.41 -11.14
C PRO A 168 -5.46 -20.71 -11.96
N ARG A 169 -6.04 -21.78 -11.45
CA ARG A 169 -6.09 -23.14 -12.06
C ARG A 169 -4.70 -23.66 -12.45
N VAL A 170 -3.73 -23.48 -11.55
CA VAL A 170 -2.35 -23.98 -11.74
C VAL A 170 -2.23 -25.32 -10.99
N PRO A 171 -1.88 -26.43 -11.68
CA PRO A 171 -1.66 -27.71 -11.02
C PRO A 171 -0.57 -27.62 -9.94
N GLY A 172 -0.77 -28.31 -8.80
CA GLY A 172 0.18 -28.25 -7.66
C GLY A 172 -0.01 -27.03 -6.76
N THR A 173 -1.16 -26.33 -6.87
CA THR A 173 -1.54 -25.26 -5.95
C THR A 173 -2.75 -25.66 -5.10
N ILE A 174 -2.84 -25.07 -3.90
CA ILE A 174 -4.00 -25.17 -3.01
C ILE A 174 -4.65 -23.79 -2.92
N PHE A 175 -5.79 -23.64 -3.59
CA PHE A 175 -6.48 -22.34 -3.64
C PHE A 175 -7.40 -22.14 -2.43
N HIS A 176 -7.32 -20.93 -1.89
CA HIS A 176 -8.23 -20.39 -0.89
C HIS A 176 -8.83 -19.07 -1.42
N PRO A 177 -10.14 -18.88 -1.34
CA PRO A 177 -10.76 -17.63 -1.75
C PRO A 177 -10.26 -16.46 -0.89
N TRP A 178 -10.39 -15.25 -1.44
CA TRP A 178 -9.96 -14.02 -0.77
C TRP A 178 -10.53 -13.91 0.64
N LYS A 179 -9.66 -13.52 1.57
CA LYS A 179 -10.00 -13.29 2.98
C LYS A 179 -9.80 -11.82 3.31
N THR A 180 -10.75 -11.23 4.00
CA THR A 180 -10.66 -9.85 4.51
C THR A 180 -9.64 -9.73 5.63
N ASP A 181 -9.52 -10.78 6.45
CA ASP A 181 -8.50 -10.91 7.48
C ASP A 181 -7.45 -11.96 7.09
N LEU A 182 -6.23 -11.47 6.85
CA LEU A 182 -5.10 -12.30 6.48
C LEU A 182 -4.28 -12.78 7.69
N LYS A 183 -4.53 -12.27 8.90
CA LYS A 183 -3.73 -12.60 10.08
C LYS A 183 -3.61 -14.10 10.34
N PRO A 184 -4.69 -14.91 10.34
CA PRO A 184 -4.58 -16.34 10.58
C PRO A 184 -3.72 -17.06 9.54
N ALA A 185 -3.84 -16.68 8.26
CA ALA A 185 -3.03 -17.27 7.19
C ALA A 185 -1.55 -16.85 7.31
N LEU A 186 -1.29 -15.58 7.61
CA LEU A 186 0.07 -15.07 7.79
C LEU A 186 0.76 -15.66 9.03
N GLN A 187 0.01 -16.01 10.06
CA GLN A 187 0.55 -16.72 11.22
C GLN A 187 0.94 -18.17 10.92
N GLN A 188 0.32 -18.81 9.94
CA GLN A 188 0.70 -20.13 9.44
C GLN A 188 1.86 -20.07 8.43
N ALA A 189 1.88 -19.01 7.62
CA ALA A 189 2.87 -18.81 6.59
C ALA A 189 4.27 -18.56 7.18
N GLY A 190 5.28 -19.18 6.60
CA GLY A 190 6.69 -18.86 6.86
C GLY A 190 7.30 -18.01 5.75
N ILE A 191 6.80 -18.22 4.54
CA ILE A 191 7.24 -17.54 3.32
C ILE A 191 5.99 -17.05 2.58
N VAL A 192 6.02 -15.82 2.10
CA VAL A 192 4.90 -15.22 1.36
C VAL A 192 5.41 -14.57 0.08
N ALA A 193 4.84 -14.96 -1.06
CA ALA A 193 5.00 -14.23 -2.31
C ALA A 193 3.86 -13.20 -2.44
N ALA A 194 4.19 -11.93 -2.40
CA ALA A 194 3.21 -10.86 -2.40
C ALA A 194 3.83 -9.51 -2.80
N CYS A 195 2.98 -8.49 -2.94
CA CYS A 195 3.37 -7.10 -3.14
C CYS A 195 2.51 -6.14 -2.32
N GLY A 196 2.87 -4.87 -2.32
CA GLY A 196 2.08 -3.79 -1.76
C GLY A 196 1.75 -3.96 -0.27
N ARG A 197 0.47 -3.86 0.05
CA ARG A 197 -0.03 -3.96 1.42
C ARG A 197 0.23 -5.34 2.01
N THR A 198 -0.07 -6.40 1.28
CA THR A 198 0.09 -7.78 1.75
C THR A 198 1.55 -8.11 2.09
N ALA A 199 2.52 -7.60 1.30
CA ALA A 199 3.93 -7.78 1.62
C ALA A 199 4.32 -7.13 2.97
N ARG A 200 3.76 -5.95 3.30
CA ARG A 200 3.98 -5.30 4.58
C ARG A 200 3.32 -6.05 5.75
N GLU A 201 2.10 -6.55 5.55
CA GLU A 201 1.38 -7.38 6.53
C GLU A 201 2.13 -8.69 6.80
N ALA A 202 2.70 -9.30 5.76
CA ALA A 202 3.53 -10.50 5.88
C ALA A 202 4.83 -10.23 6.64
N LEU A 203 5.53 -9.11 6.35
CA LEU A 203 6.73 -8.71 7.13
C LEU A 203 6.37 -8.48 8.60
N ALA A 204 5.26 -7.78 8.89
CA ALA A 204 4.80 -7.54 10.25
C ALA A 204 4.47 -8.84 10.99
N SER A 205 3.94 -9.86 10.28
CA SER A 205 3.70 -11.21 10.80
C SER A 205 4.96 -12.07 10.88
N GLY A 206 6.14 -11.51 10.60
CA GLY A 206 7.41 -12.22 10.66
C GLY A 206 7.56 -13.27 9.55
N CYS A 207 7.01 -13.06 8.37
CA CYS A 207 7.23 -13.93 7.21
C CYS A 207 8.47 -13.47 6.43
N ALA A 208 9.18 -14.41 5.79
CA ALA A 208 10.08 -14.09 4.69
C ALA A 208 9.23 -13.75 3.46
N VAL A 209 9.57 -12.67 2.73
CA VAL A 209 8.71 -12.17 1.64
C VAL A 209 9.47 -12.18 0.31
N LEU A 210 8.93 -12.91 -0.65
CA LEU A 210 9.29 -12.82 -2.07
C LEU A 210 8.46 -11.69 -2.68
N LEU A 211 9.11 -10.59 -3.06
CA LEU A 211 8.43 -9.43 -3.64
C LEU A 211 8.10 -9.69 -5.09
N MET A 212 6.83 -9.99 -5.34
CA MET A 212 6.36 -10.43 -6.65
C MET A 212 4.95 -9.92 -6.95
N GLN A 213 4.78 -9.42 -8.17
CA GLN A 213 3.48 -9.10 -8.77
C GLN A 213 3.45 -9.58 -10.22
N ARG A 214 3.69 -8.69 -11.21
CA ARG A 214 3.85 -9.07 -12.63
C ARG A 214 5.26 -9.55 -12.92
N SER A 215 6.20 -9.11 -12.14
CA SER A 215 7.62 -9.44 -12.22
C SER A 215 8.13 -9.86 -10.84
N TYR A 216 9.40 -10.23 -10.76
CA TYR A 216 10.06 -10.59 -9.54
C TYR A 216 11.09 -9.53 -9.15
N ASP A 217 10.95 -8.97 -7.96
CA ASP A 217 11.84 -7.94 -7.43
C ASP A 217 12.80 -8.46 -6.36
N GLY A 218 12.69 -9.74 -5.97
CA GLY A 218 13.63 -10.42 -5.08
C GLY A 218 13.05 -10.76 -3.70
N LEU A 219 13.87 -11.44 -2.91
CA LEU A 219 13.62 -11.70 -1.51
C LEU A 219 13.83 -10.42 -0.70
N ILE A 220 12.79 -9.95 0.01
CA ILE A 220 12.92 -8.77 0.86
C ILE A 220 13.92 -9.07 1.99
N SER A 221 14.95 -8.26 2.05
CA SER A 221 16.11 -8.40 2.92
C SER A 221 16.73 -7.04 3.20
N PRO A 222 17.64 -6.89 4.18
CA PRO A 222 18.38 -5.65 4.41
C PRO A 222 18.99 -5.07 3.13
N ALA A 223 19.62 -5.91 2.31
CA ALA A 223 20.25 -5.50 1.07
C ALA A 223 19.25 -5.02 0.00
N LEU A 224 18.03 -5.53 -0.01
CA LEU A 224 17.03 -5.07 -0.96
C LEU A 224 16.40 -3.74 -0.52
N VAL A 225 16.05 -3.61 0.76
CA VAL A 225 15.38 -2.40 1.27
C VAL A 225 16.30 -1.19 1.36
N SER A 226 17.62 -1.38 1.39
CA SER A 226 18.60 -0.28 1.39
C SER A 226 18.78 0.39 0.02
N ARG A 227 18.19 -0.15 -1.04
CA ARG A 227 18.27 0.45 -2.37
C ARG A 227 17.44 1.72 -2.44
N SER A 228 17.98 2.79 -3.00
CA SER A 228 17.31 4.10 -3.10
C SER A 228 15.97 4.09 -3.84
N ASN A 229 15.80 3.15 -4.78
CA ASN A 229 14.58 2.96 -5.56
C ASN A 229 13.74 1.76 -5.07
N PHE A 230 13.94 1.29 -3.83
CA PHE A 230 13.12 0.22 -3.27
C PHE A 230 11.67 0.71 -3.08
N ASP A 231 10.73 -0.10 -3.54
CA ASP A 231 9.31 0.01 -3.18
C ASP A 231 8.68 -1.38 -3.07
N PHE A 232 7.45 -1.40 -2.60
CA PHE A 232 6.71 -2.65 -2.41
C PHE A 232 5.85 -3.06 -3.62
N SER A 233 6.03 -2.46 -4.80
CA SER A 233 5.15 -2.71 -5.96
C SER A 233 5.28 -4.12 -6.52
N GLY A 234 6.48 -4.70 -6.47
CA GLY A 234 6.76 -5.99 -7.10
C GLY A 234 6.72 -5.95 -8.63
N ASN A 235 6.93 -4.76 -9.22
CA ASN A 235 6.78 -4.52 -10.65
C ASN A 235 8.02 -3.96 -11.35
N LEU A 236 9.14 -3.84 -10.64
CA LEU A 236 10.35 -3.24 -11.19
C LEU A 236 11.15 -4.23 -12.04
N GLY A 237 10.86 -5.54 -11.93
CA GLY A 237 11.54 -6.57 -12.71
C GLY A 237 13.04 -6.64 -12.41
N ARG A 238 13.41 -6.46 -11.16
CA ARG A 238 14.84 -6.41 -10.73
C ARG A 238 15.58 -7.69 -11.02
N TYR A 239 14.85 -8.80 -11.03
CA TYR A 239 15.41 -10.13 -11.25
C TYR A 239 14.52 -10.95 -12.18
N PRO A 240 15.09 -11.84 -13.01
CA PRO A 240 14.32 -12.84 -13.72
C PRO A 240 13.68 -13.81 -12.74
N PHE A 241 12.59 -14.47 -13.12
CA PHE A 241 11.93 -15.46 -12.27
C PHE A 241 12.85 -16.63 -11.85
N SER A 242 13.87 -16.95 -12.65
CA SER A 242 14.89 -17.98 -12.31
C SER A 242 15.62 -17.69 -10.99
N ARG A 243 15.69 -16.42 -10.57
CA ARG A 243 16.24 -16.03 -9.27
C ARG A 243 15.47 -16.61 -8.09
N ILE A 244 14.17 -16.90 -8.23
CA ILE A 244 13.33 -17.53 -7.20
C ILE A 244 13.95 -18.84 -6.72
N VAL A 245 14.57 -19.62 -7.59
CA VAL A 245 15.24 -20.90 -7.22
C VAL A 245 16.34 -20.66 -6.18
N GLN A 246 17.16 -19.62 -6.41
CA GLN A 246 18.26 -19.29 -5.49
C GLN A 246 17.74 -18.78 -4.15
N ASP A 247 16.72 -17.92 -4.19
CA ASP A 247 16.13 -17.34 -2.98
C ASP A 247 15.42 -18.42 -2.16
N LEU A 248 14.71 -19.36 -2.79
CA LEU A 248 14.10 -20.50 -2.10
C LEU A 248 15.15 -21.49 -1.57
N ARG A 249 16.24 -21.76 -2.31
CA ARG A 249 17.35 -22.58 -1.78
C ARG A 249 17.97 -21.95 -0.54
N LEU A 250 18.09 -20.62 -0.48
CA LEU A 250 18.53 -19.92 0.72
C LEU A 250 17.60 -20.16 1.91
N LEU A 251 16.27 -20.11 1.67
CA LEU A 251 15.25 -20.21 2.72
C LEU A 251 15.06 -21.65 3.19
N PHE A 252 14.95 -22.63 2.27
CA PHE A 252 14.74 -24.04 2.62
C PHE A 252 16.03 -24.76 3.02
N GLY A 253 17.19 -24.33 2.50
CA GLY A 253 18.49 -24.94 2.77
C GLY A 253 19.07 -24.65 4.15
N SER A 254 18.51 -23.68 4.88
CA SER A 254 18.98 -23.37 6.24
C SER A 254 17.88 -22.77 7.11
N GLU A 255 17.43 -23.55 8.06
CA GLU A 255 16.42 -23.12 9.04
C GLU A 255 16.85 -21.88 9.80
N ASN A 256 18.13 -21.81 10.19
CA ASN A 256 18.70 -20.64 10.88
C ASN A 256 18.68 -19.36 10.03
N LYS A 257 18.89 -19.47 8.72
CA LYS A 257 18.79 -18.31 7.81
C LYS A 257 17.34 -17.85 7.67
N LEU A 258 16.43 -18.78 7.49
CA LEU A 258 14.99 -18.47 7.43
C LEU A 258 14.51 -17.81 8.72
N LYS A 259 14.83 -18.39 9.88
CA LYS A 259 14.46 -17.85 11.19
C LYS A 259 15.03 -16.45 11.42
N ARG A 260 16.30 -16.22 11.07
CA ARG A 260 16.91 -14.88 11.14
C ARG A 260 16.20 -13.86 10.26
N LEU A 261 15.83 -14.26 9.03
CA LEU A 261 15.11 -13.37 8.12
C LEU A 261 13.69 -13.09 8.62
N GLN A 262 13.00 -14.08 9.16
CA GLN A 262 11.66 -13.94 9.76
C GLN A 262 11.70 -12.96 10.96
N LYS A 263 12.70 -13.08 11.82
CA LYS A 263 12.90 -12.15 12.92
C LYS A 263 13.22 -10.73 12.43
N TRP A 264 14.10 -10.61 11.45
CA TRP A 264 14.44 -9.33 10.83
C TRP A 264 13.20 -8.69 10.16
N SER A 265 12.38 -9.46 9.44
CA SER A 265 11.14 -8.99 8.83
C SER A 265 10.21 -8.31 9.85
N ARG A 266 10.03 -8.93 11.00
CA ARG A 266 9.26 -8.37 12.10
C ARG A 266 9.84 -7.06 12.61
N THR A 267 11.12 -7.04 12.95
CA THR A 267 11.80 -5.84 13.45
C THR A 267 11.75 -4.71 12.42
N TYR A 268 11.98 -5.02 11.14
CA TYR A 268 11.88 -4.04 10.06
C TYR A 268 10.48 -3.43 9.96
N ALA A 269 9.44 -4.26 10.06
CA ALA A 269 8.07 -3.79 10.00
C ALA A 269 7.72 -2.88 11.20
N GLU A 270 8.12 -3.24 12.41
CA GLU A 270 7.91 -2.42 13.61
C GLU A 270 8.60 -1.07 13.51
N THR A 271 9.84 -1.06 13.01
CA THR A 271 10.66 0.15 12.94
C THR A 271 10.27 1.08 11.79
N HIS A 272 9.92 0.50 10.62
CA HIS A 272 9.80 1.29 9.38
C HIS A 272 8.41 1.30 8.76
N LEU A 273 7.51 0.38 9.16
CA LEU A 273 6.22 0.21 8.51
C LEU A 273 5.02 0.39 9.46
N SER A 274 5.24 0.83 10.70
CA SER A 274 4.16 1.06 11.66
C SER A 274 3.15 2.09 11.14
N SER A 275 1.87 1.73 11.13
CA SER A 275 0.79 2.65 10.75
C SER A 275 0.67 3.83 11.72
N THR A 276 1.01 3.64 12.98
CA THR A 276 1.06 4.71 14.00
C THR A 276 2.15 5.72 13.67
N ALA A 277 3.35 5.26 13.33
CA ALA A 277 4.45 6.15 12.93
C ALA A 277 4.12 6.89 11.62
N ALA A 278 3.53 6.20 10.64
CA ALA A 278 3.08 6.85 9.41
C ALA A 278 2.00 7.91 9.67
N ALA A 279 1.05 7.64 10.56
CA ALA A 279 0.01 8.59 10.94
C ALA A 279 0.59 9.85 11.59
N LEU A 280 1.58 9.72 12.48
CA LEU A 280 2.27 10.86 13.09
C LEU A 280 2.98 11.73 12.05
N GLN A 281 3.62 11.12 11.05
CA GLN A 281 4.23 11.87 9.94
C GLN A 281 3.17 12.62 9.12
N VAL A 282 2.00 12.01 8.87
CA VAL A 282 0.89 12.67 8.17
C VAL A 282 0.35 13.85 9.00
N VAL A 283 0.24 13.70 10.32
CA VAL A 283 -0.17 14.80 11.22
C VAL A 283 0.81 15.96 11.13
N ALA A 284 2.12 15.70 11.14
CA ALA A 284 3.12 16.75 10.98
C ALA A 284 2.99 17.49 9.63
N VAL A 285 2.64 16.77 8.55
CA VAL A 285 2.34 17.41 7.25
C VAL A 285 1.09 18.29 7.34
N TYR A 286 0.06 17.91 8.10
CA TYR A 286 -1.12 18.74 8.31
C TYR A 286 -0.78 20.01 9.08
N GLU A 287 -0.02 19.90 10.16
CA GLU A 287 0.43 21.05 10.95
C GLU A 287 1.22 22.03 10.10
N GLN A 288 2.14 21.55 9.28
CA GLN A 288 2.90 22.40 8.36
C GLN A 288 1.98 23.05 7.30
N ALA A 289 1.00 22.33 6.77
CA ALA A 289 0.06 22.87 5.80
C ALA A 289 -0.84 23.96 6.40
N LEU A 290 -1.22 23.83 7.67
CA LEU A 290 -2.02 24.81 8.40
C LEU A 290 -1.22 26.09 8.75
N GLN A 291 0.08 25.96 9.03
CA GLN A 291 0.95 27.10 9.35
C GLN A 291 1.30 27.97 8.13
N ASN A 292 1.11 27.47 6.90
CA ASN A 292 1.39 28.19 5.65
C ASN A 292 0.11 28.63 4.92
N PRO A 293 -0.66 29.59 5.46
CA PRO A 293 -1.93 30.02 4.88
C PRO A 293 -1.78 30.73 3.51
N THR A 294 -0.56 31.06 3.09
CA THR A 294 -0.26 31.81 1.85
C THR A 294 -0.45 31.00 0.56
N ARG A 295 -0.59 29.69 0.65
CA ARG A 295 -0.93 28.84 -0.51
C ARG A 295 -2.44 28.57 -0.59
N ARG A 296 -3.21 29.66 -0.63
CA ARG A 296 -4.60 29.56 -1.05
C ARG A 296 -4.61 29.14 -2.52
N PRO A 297 -5.29 28.04 -2.87
CA PRO A 297 -5.31 27.61 -4.26
C PRO A 297 -5.86 28.73 -5.14
N PRO A 298 -5.20 29.08 -6.26
CA PRO A 298 -5.74 30.08 -7.17
C PRO A 298 -7.05 29.59 -7.78
N TYR A 299 -7.91 30.54 -8.13
CA TYR A 299 -9.21 30.21 -8.73
C TYR A 299 -9.03 29.43 -10.03
N PRO A 300 -9.65 28.25 -10.20
CA PRO A 300 -9.58 27.49 -11.44
C PRO A 300 -10.49 28.16 -12.49
N TYR A 301 -9.95 29.15 -13.23
CA TYR A 301 -10.68 29.93 -14.25
C TYR A 301 -11.37 29.09 -15.35
N ARG A 302 -11.10 27.79 -15.47
CA ARG A 302 -11.58 26.93 -16.56
C ARG A 302 -12.78 26.04 -16.23
N LEU A 303 -13.35 26.06 -15.04
CA LEU A 303 -14.41 25.08 -14.65
C LEU A 303 -15.80 25.67 -14.42
N LEU A 304 -16.04 26.93 -14.81
CA LEU A 304 -17.38 27.55 -14.73
C LEU A 304 -18.15 27.55 -16.07
N ARG A 305 -17.65 26.85 -17.07
CA ARG A 305 -18.44 26.64 -18.31
C ARG A 305 -18.60 25.14 -18.53
N ARG A 306 -19.60 24.57 -17.83
CA ARG A 306 -20.53 23.51 -18.29
C ARG A 306 -21.53 23.21 -17.20
#